data_b9300c46942b9e9033bb87557687c3d4
#
_entry.id   b9300c46942b9e9033bb87557687c3d4
#
_cell.length_a   1.000
_cell.length_b   1.000
_cell.length_c   1.000
_cell.angle_alpha   90.00
_cell.angle_beta   90.00
_cell.angle_gamma   90.00
#
_symmetry.space_group_name_H-M   'P 1'
#
loop_
_entity.id
_entity.type
_entity.pdbx_description
1 polymer ?
#
loop_
_entity_poly.entity_id
_entity_poly.type
_entity_poly.pdbx_seq_one_letter_code
_entity_poly.pdbx_strand_id
1 'polypeptide(L)'
;MLVDCISGLPLYELTTPGNIADSSVAAEILAAADQTISLKECAFLADKGYDVKSIYNTIKMVYEGEAFIPINPRGTKDLKALPAGNPVFEAGFAMHKDGKTSDNGRIRQKYCCPFRQSKTSVCPCNHKNWNNGKKNQGCTKYKTIPTDYRLSIDRSCLCFKRTYALRTECERYNSRFKSTGQERLWVRNGTSAANLNTLAHISALTVALAAVLHGSHSYRSAKQLRRSA
;
A
#
# COMPACT_ATOMS: atom_id res chain seq x y z
N MET A 1 -11.79 -8.47 -1.36
CA MET A 1 -12.66 -8.43 -0.16
C MET A 1 -12.32 -7.20 0.67
N LEU A 2 -13.32 -6.48 1.16
CA LEU A 2 -13.23 -5.35 2.08
C LEU A 2 -13.72 -5.78 3.47
N VAL A 3 -12.96 -5.42 4.52
CA VAL A 3 -13.27 -5.79 5.92
C VAL A 3 -13.20 -4.55 6.78
N ASP A 4 -14.18 -4.36 7.66
CA ASP A 4 -14.09 -3.35 8.70
C ASP A 4 -13.08 -3.77 9.78
N CYS A 5 -12.05 -2.95 9.98
CA CYS A 5 -10.98 -3.25 10.93
C CYS A 5 -11.39 -3.11 12.40
N ILE A 6 -12.52 -2.47 12.70
CA ILE A 6 -13.04 -2.30 14.07
C ILE A 6 -13.84 -3.53 14.47
N SER A 7 -14.83 -3.91 13.66
CA SER A 7 -15.66 -5.09 13.95
C SER A 7 -15.00 -6.40 13.50
N GLY A 8 -14.08 -6.37 12.54
CA GLY A 8 -13.49 -7.54 11.89
C GLY A 8 -14.49 -8.31 11.03
N LEU A 9 -15.53 -7.61 10.53
CA LEU A 9 -16.57 -8.20 9.68
C LEU A 9 -16.39 -7.79 8.22
N PRO A 10 -16.82 -8.63 7.26
CA PRO A 10 -16.75 -8.31 5.85
C PRO A 10 -17.79 -7.24 5.50
N LEU A 11 -17.37 -6.24 4.72
CA LEU A 11 -18.24 -5.20 4.18
C LEU A 11 -18.66 -5.49 2.75
N TYR A 12 -17.72 -5.98 1.95
CA TYR A 12 -17.95 -6.31 0.55
C TYR A 12 -16.96 -7.37 0.06
N GLU A 13 -17.41 -8.22 -0.85
CA GLU A 13 -16.55 -9.20 -1.51
C GLU A 13 -16.75 -9.16 -3.03
N LEU A 14 -15.68 -9.47 -3.75
CA LEU A 14 -15.69 -9.72 -5.18
C LEU A 14 -14.81 -10.92 -5.47
N THR A 15 -15.40 -11.99 -6.00
CA THR A 15 -14.67 -13.18 -6.44
C THR A 15 -14.18 -12.97 -7.87
N THR A 16 -12.88 -13.05 -8.06
CA THR A 16 -12.22 -12.90 -9.36
C THR A 16 -11.40 -14.13 -9.73
N PRO A 17 -11.14 -14.38 -11.02
CA PRO A 17 -10.17 -15.38 -11.44
C PRO A 17 -8.78 -15.09 -10.82
N GLY A 18 -8.04 -16.15 -10.48
CA GLY A 18 -6.76 -16.02 -9.75
C GLY A 18 -5.63 -15.32 -10.51
N ASN A 19 -5.79 -15.02 -11.79
CA ASN A 19 -4.87 -14.23 -12.59
C ASN A 19 -5.14 -12.71 -12.56
N ILE A 20 -6.21 -12.28 -11.91
CA ILE A 20 -6.55 -10.86 -11.73
C ILE A 20 -5.83 -10.33 -10.48
N ALA A 21 -5.09 -9.23 -10.65
CA ALA A 21 -4.43 -8.58 -9.52
C ALA A 21 -5.47 -7.86 -8.64
N ASP A 22 -5.44 -8.09 -7.32
CA ASP A 22 -6.39 -7.50 -6.36
C ASP A 22 -6.46 -5.98 -6.44
N SER A 23 -5.33 -5.32 -6.70
CA SER A 23 -5.26 -3.86 -6.85
C SER A 23 -6.00 -3.33 -8.09
N SER A 24 -6.24 -4.16 -9.11
CA SER A 24 -6.95 -3.73 -10.31
C SER A 24 -8.46 -3.61 -10.10
N VAL A 25 -9.02 -4.36 -9.17
CA VAL A 25 -10.44 -4.37 -8.82
C VAL A 25 -10.75 -3.53 -7.56
N ALA A 26 -9.74 -2.91 -6.97
CA ALA A 26 -9.92 -2.14 -5.73
C ALA A 26 -10.95 -1.01 -5.85
N ALA A 27 -10.91 -0.26 -6.95
CA ALA A 27 -11.85 0.84 -7.18
C ALA A 27 -13.31 0.33 -7.31
N GLU A 28 -13.51 -0.81 -7.97
CA GLU A 28 -14.82 -1.45 -8.12
C GLU A 28 -15.36 -1.90 -6.76
N ILE A 29 -14.54 -2.56 -5.96
CA ILE A 29 -14.92 -3.02 -4.60
C ILE A 29 -15.31 -1.82 -3.72
N LEU A 30 -14.54 -0.74 -3.76
CA LEU A 30 -14.84 0.46 -2.97
C LEU A 30 -16.14 1.11 -3.43
N ALA A 31 -16.33 1.27 -4.74
CA ALA A 31 -17.55 1.86 -5.29
C ALA A 31 -18.81 1.06 -4.97
N ALA A 32 -18.72 -0.28 -5.01
CA ALA A 32 -19.85 -1.13 -4.67
C ALA A 32 -20.14 -1.14 -3.16
N ALA A 33 -19.12 -1.13 -2.31
CA ALA A 33 -19.29 -1.06 -0.85
C ALA A 33 -19.91 0.29 -0.43
N ASP A 34 -19.53 1.39 -1.08
CA ASP A 34 -20.03 2.74 -0.77
C ASP A 34 -21.52 2.92 -1.05
N GLN A 35 -22.11 2.08 -1.92
CA GLN A 35 -23.57 2.05 -2.15
C GLN A 35 -24.35 1.60 -0.91
N THR A 36 -23.74 0.85 -0.02
CA THR A 36 -24.40 0.29 1.17
C THR A 36 -23.91 0.95 2.45
N ILE A 37 -22.63 1.27 2.53
CA ILE A 37 -21.98 1.82 3.72
C ILE A 37 -21.10 2.99 3.28
N SER A 38 -21.37 4.19 3.76
CA SER A 38 -20.54 5.36 3.41
C SER A 38 -19.08 5.13 3.79
N LEU A 39 -18.20 5.23 2.80
CA LEU A 39 -16.75 5.15 2.96
C LEU A 39 -16.09 6.53 3.09
N LYS A 40 -16.88 7.60 3.15
CA LYS A 40 -16.39 8.97 3.27
C LYS A 40 -15.60 9.15 4.56
N GLU A 41 -14.46 9.86 4.47
CA GLU A 41 -13.56 10.19 5.59
C GLU A 41 -12.99 8.97 6.34
N CYS A 42 -13.05 7.77 5.73
CA CYS A 42 -12.53 6.56 6.34
C CYS A 42 -11.00 6.43 6.20
N ALA A 43 -10.41 5.62 7.07
CA ALA A 43 -9.04 5.14 6.94
C ALA A 43 -9.00 3.86 6.11
N PHE A 44 -8.26 3.88 5.00
CA PHE A 44 -8.11 2.76 4.08
C PHE A 44 -6.76 2.05 4.28
N LEU A 45 -6.81 0.81 4.72
CA LEU A 45 -5.63 0.00 5.02
C LEU A 45 -5.47 -1.10 3.97
N ALA A 46 -4.33 -1.17 3.32
CA ALA A 46 -4.03 -2.23 2.37
C ALA A 46 -2.54 -2.58 2.38
N ASP A 47 -2.18 -3.72 1.80
CA ASP A 47 -0.79 -4.11 1.70
C ASP A 47 -0.04 -3.34 0.59
N LYS A 48 1.26 -3.59 0.46
CA LYS A 48 2.11 -2.96 -0.55
C LYS A 48 1.74 -3.31 -1.99
N GLY A 49 0.92 -4.33 -2.24
CA GLY A 49 0.40 -4.68 -3.56
C GLY A 49 -0.56 -3.62 -4.09
N TYR A 50 -1.24 -2.91 -3.19
CA TYR A 50 -2.15 -1.80 -3.50
C TYR A 50 -1.44 -0.44 -3.63
N ASP A 51 -0.12 -0.38 -3.61
CA ASP A 51 0.64 0.86 -3.78
C ASP A 51 0.58 1.37 -5.23
N VAL A 52 -0.60 1.75 -5.70
CA VAL A 52 -0.90 2.24 -7.05
C VAL A 52 -1.50 3.63 -6.96
N LYS A 53 -0.98 4.59 -7.74
CA LYS A 53 -1.38 6.01 -7.69
C LYS A 53 -2.89 6.23 -7.85
N SER A 54 -3.57 5.46 -8.70
CA SER A 54 -5.02 5.57 -8.87
C SER A 54 -5.79 5.28 -7.58
N ILE A 55 -5.38 4.27 -6.81
CA ILE A 55 -6.01 3.93 -5.54
C ILE A 55 -5.91 5.09 -4.55
N TYR A 56 -4.73 5.70 -4.39
CA TYR A 56 -4.58 6.88 -3.53
C TYR A 56 -5.43 8.05 -3.98
N ASN A 57 -5.53 8.27 -5.29
CA ASN A 57 -6.39 9.32 -5.83
C ASN A 57 -7.86 9.05 -5.54
N THR A 58 -8.33 7.82 -5.73
CA THR A 58 -9.70 7.42 -5.39
C THR A 58 -9.98 7.65 -3.91
N ILE A 59 -9.11 7.18 -3.01
CA ILE A 59 -9.26 7.38 -1.56
C ILE A 59 -9.33 8.87 -1.22
N LYS A 60 -8.46 9.69 -1.78
CA LYS A 60 -8.36 11.11 -1.41
C LYS A 60 -9.42 11.98 -2.07
N MET A 61 -9.71 11.75 -3.35
CA MET A 61 -10.56 12.65 -4.15
C MET A 61 -12.02 12.24 -4.16
N VAL A 62 -12.32 10.95 -4.02
CA VAL A 62 -13.69 10.43 -4.03
C VAL A 62 -14.22 10.28 -2.61
N TYR A 63 -13.42 9.65 -1.72
CA TYR A 63 -13.86 9.36 -0.35
C TYR A 63 -13.37 10.37 0.69
N GLU A 64 -12.56 11.34 0.32
CA GLU A 64 -11.95 12.32 1.25
C GLU A 64 -11.17 11.62 2.41
N GLY A 65 -10.83 10.36 2.20
CA GLY A 65 -10.25 9.47 3.21
C GLY A 65 -8.73 9.56 3.33
N GLU A 66 -8.18 8.71 4.17
CA GLU A 66 -6.74 8.59 4.40
C GLU A 66 -6.23 7.19 4.04
N ALA A 67 -5.10 7.12 3.31
CA ALA A 67 -4.52 5.86 2.87
C ALA A 67 -3.37 5.42 3.79
N PHE A 68 -3.47 4.22 4.34
CA PHE A 68 -2.45 3.55 5.13
C PHE A 68 -1.91 2.35 4.36
N ILE A 69 -1.13 2.63 3.32
CA ILE A 69 -0.55 1.64 2.39
C ILE A 69 0.97 1.82 2.38
N PRO A 70 1.77 0.78 2.67
CA PRO A 70 3.23 0.84 2.57
C PRO A 70 3.67 1.05 1.13
N ILE A 71 4.79 1.76 0.93
CA ILE A 71 5.38 1.89 -0.40
C ILE A 71 5.92 0.53 -0.87
N ASN A 72 5.61 0.18 -2.11
CA ASN A 72 6.25 -0.93 -2.79
C ASN A 72 7.55 -0.42 -3.45
N PRO A 73 8.72 -0.89 -3.03
CA PRO A 73 10.00 -0.40 -3.56
C PRO A 73 10.21 -0.75 -5.04
N ARG A 74 9.52 -1.74 -5.61
CA ARG A 74 9.59 -2.15 -7.03
C ARG A 74 11.02 -2.23 -7.57
N GLY A 75 11.96 -2.75 -6.76
CA GLY A 75 13.36 -2.86 -7.13
C GLY A 75 14.17 -1.54 -7.07
N THR A 76 13.59 -0.42 -6.66
CA THR A 76 14.34 0.81 -6.39
C THR A 76 15.15 0.65 -5.11
N LYS A 77 16.46 0.83 -5.22
CA LYS A 77 17.34 0.88 -4.05
C LYS A 77 17.20 2.26 -3.38
N ASP A 78 17.05 2.26 -2.07
CA ASP A 78 17.10 3.51 -1.30
C ASP A 78 18.46 4.18 -1.46
N LEU A 79 18.44 5.47 -1.78
CA LEU A 79 19.66 6.26 -1.84
C LEU A 79 20.12 6.55 -0.41
N LYS A 80 21.35 6.16 -0.08
CA LYS A 80 21.98 6.65 1.15
C LYS A 80 21.92 8.18 1.16
N ALA A 81 21.40 8.76 2.22
CA ALA A 81 21.24 10.20 2.36
C ALA A 81 21.69 10.66 3.75
N LEU A 82 22.18 11.88 3.84
CA LEU A 82 22.41 12.56 5.12
C LEU A 82 21.08 12.89 5.82
N PRO A 83 21.09 13.17 7.13
CA PRO A 83 19.90 13.64 7.84
C PRO A 83 19.22 14.85 7.18
N ALA A 84 20.01 15.73 6.54
CA ALA A 84 19.52 16.86 5.74
C ALA A 84 18.85 16.46 4.41
N GLY A 85 18.78 15.14 4.09
CA GLY A 85 18.11 14.62 2.92
C GLY A 85 18.91 14.62 1.62
N ASN A 86 20.14 15.15 1.60
CA ASN A 86 21.01 15.11 0.43
C ASN A 86 21.55 13.69 0.23
N PRO A 87 21.46 13.11 -0.98
CA PRO A 87 22.09 11.82 -1.27
C PRO A 87 23.59 11.86 -1.05
N VAL A 88 24.12 10.73 -0.66
CA VAL A 88 25.56 10.48 -0.52
C VAL A 88 26.02 9.65 -1.71
N PHE A 89 27.16 10.00 -2.30
CA PHE A 89 27.75 9.18 -3.35
C PHE A 89 28.75 8.15 -2.76
N GLU A 90 29.34 7.30 -3.60
CA GLU A 90 30.11 6.12 -3.15
C GLU A 90 31.27 6.44 -2.21
N ALA A 91 31.94 7.58 -2.39
CA ALA A 91 33.03 8.03 -1.52
C ALA A 91 32.57 8.73 -0.23
N GLY A 92 31.25 8.72 0.09
CA GLY A 92 30.75 9.20 1.38
C GLY A 92 30.45 10.70 1.46
N PHE A 93 30.66 11.49 0.41
CA PHE A 93 30.37 12.93 0.42
C PHE A 93 28.94 13.27 -0.01
N ALA A 94 28.40 14.34 0.55
CA ALA A 94 27.07 14.84 0.16
C ALA A 94 27.06 15.38 -1.28
N MET A 95 26.01 15.08 -2.02
CA MET A 95 25.81 15.59 -3.37
C MET A 95 25.11 16.96 -3.34
N HIS A 96 25.42 17.83 -4.30
CA HIS A 96 24.78 19.13 -4.47
C HIS A 96 23.51 19.04 -5.31
N LYS A 97 22.52 19.87 -5.01
CA LYS A 97 21.36 20.08 -5.87
C LYS A 97 21.78 20.71 -7.20
N ASP A 98 21.36 20.12 -8.32
CA ASP A 98 21.70 20.57 -9.69
C ASP A 98 20.43 20.68 -10.54
N GLY A 99 19.51 21.53 -10.10
CA GLY A 99 18.25 21.78 -10.80
C GLY A 99 17.19 20.67 -10.63
N LYS A 100 16.04 20.89 -11.24
CA LYS A 100 14.90 19.98 -11.27
C LYS A 100 14.66 19.53 -12.71
N THR A 101 14.24 18.29 -12.88
CA THR A 101 13.83 17.75 -14.18
C THR A 101 12.43 17.18 -14.07
N SER A 102 11.63 17.33 -15.13
CA SER A 102 10.34 16.68 -15.27
C SER A 102 10.48 15.48 -16.21
N ASP A 103 9.97 14.34 -15.80
CA ASP A 103 9.97 13.10 -16.57
C ASP A 103 8.66 12.38 -16.37
N ASN A 104 7.85 12.22 -17.42
CA ASN A 104 6.52 11.61 -17.38
C ASN A 104 5.63 12.15 -16.23
N GLY A 105 5.58 13.46 -16.05
CA GLY A 105 4.81 14.13 -15.00
C GLY A 105 5.40 13.99 -13.58
N ARG A 106 6.61 13.42 -13.45
CA ARG A 106 7.32 13.33 -12.17
C ARG A 106 8.38 14.40 -12.09
N ILE A 107 8.32 15.23 -11.06
CA ILE A 107 9.37 16.20 -10.77
C ILE A 107 10.48 15.51 -9.97
N ARG A 108 11.70 15.57 -10.49
CA ARG A 108 12.87 14.98 -9.85
C ARG A 108 13.89 16.09 -9.53
N GLN A 109 14.37 16.10 -8.29
CA GLN A 109 15.55 16.88 -7.91
C GLN A 109 16.79 16.12 -8.38
N LYS A 110 17.56 16.76 -9.26
CA LYS A 110 18.86 16.28 -9.68
C LYS A 110 19.90 16.67 -8.63
N TYR A 111 20.80 15.75 -8.34
CA TYR A 111 21.97 15.95 -7.48
C TYR A 111 23.22 15.57 -8.26
N CYS A 112 24.26 16.38 -8.14
CA CYS A 112 25.54 16.13 -8.80
C CYS A 112 26.68 15.99 -7.79
N CYS A 113 27.75 15.36 -8.25
CA CYS A 113 28.99 15.19 -7.52
C CYS A 113 29.58 16.55 -7.13
N PRO A 114 30.01 16.77 -5.87
CA PRO A 114 30.63 18.02 -5.44
C PRO A 114 31.91 18.36 -6.22
N PHE A 115 32.62 17.33 -6.68
CA PHE A 115 33.86 17.53 -7.46
C PHE A 115 33.63 17.91 -8.92
N ARG A 116 32.39 17.89 -9.41
CA ARG A 116 32.04 18.31 -10.79
C ARG A 116 32.39 19.77 -11.08
N GLN A 117 32.30 20.62 -10.06
CA GLN A 117 32.56 22.06 -10.18
C GLN A 117 34.02 22.42 -9.82
N SER A 118 34.74 21.50 -9.19
CA SER A 118 36.14 21.73 -8.85
C SER A 118 37.02 21.47 -10.08
N LYS A 119 38.06 22.25 -10.24
CA LYS A 119 39.07 22.05 -11.29
C LYS A 119 40.01 20.85 -10.99
N THR A 120 39.66 20.00 -10.01
CA THR A 120 40.44 18.83 -9.65
C THR A 120 40.34 17.75 -10.73
N SER A 121 41.47 17.25 -11.16
CA SER A 121 41.61 16.23 -12.19
C SER A 121 41.28 14.80 -11.71
N VAL A 122 41.12 14.59 -10.42
CA VAL A 122 40.93 13.26 -9.83
C VAL A 122 39.55 13.09 -9.26
N CYS A 123 38.84 12.04 -9.72
CA CYS A 123 37.58 11.61 -9.15
C CYS A 123 37.82 10.55 -8.04
N PRO A 124 37.43 10.79 -6.79
CA PRO A 124 37.65 9.82 -5.72
C PRO A 124 36.87 8.52 -5.90
N CYS A 125 35.90 8.45 -6.83
CA CYS A 125 35.11 7.28 -7.12
C CYS A 125 35.54 6.51 -8.39
N ASN A 126 36.62 6.90 -9.05
CA ASN A 126 37.02 6.35 -10.35
C ASN A 126 35.88 6.29 -11.39
N HIS A 127 35.06 7.35 -11.46
CA HIS A 127 33.88 7.38 -12.31
C HIS A 127 34.27 7.35 -13.78
N LYS A 128 33.72 6.40 -14.56
CA LYS A 128 34.07 6.13 -15.97
C LYS A 128 33.97 7.37 -16.90
N ASN A 129 33.08 8.32 -16.57
CA ASN A 129 32.83 9.52 -17.36
C ASN A 129 33.60 10.75 -16.82
N TRP A 130 34.52 10.56 -15.90
CA TRP A 130 35.37 11.64 -15.38
C TRP A 130 36.48 11.93 -16.39
N ASN A 131 36.66 13.21 -16.69
CA ASN A 131 37.67 13.68 -17.67
C ASN A 131 37.57 13.12 -19.10
N ASN A 132 36.40 12.72 -19.56
CA ASN A 132 36.20 12.16 -20.88
C ASN A 132 36.14 13.22 -22.01
N GLY A 133 37.00 14.25 -21.99
CA GLY A 133 37.15 15.29 -23.00
C GLY A 133 35.97 16.28 -23.17
N LYS A 134 34.85 15.96 -22.62
CA LYS A 134 33.64 16.80 -22.52
C LYS A 134 33.36 17.00 -21.05
N LYS A 135 33.11 18.19 -20.56
CA LYS A 135 32.80 18.58 -19.16
C LYS A 135 32.77 17.42 -18.14
N ASN A 136 33.55 17.51 -17.09
CA ASN A 136 33.58 16.52 -15.99
C ASN A 136 32.15 16.12 -15.59
N GLN A 137 31.75 14.92 -15.96
CA GLN A 137 30.42 14.40 -15.66
C GLN A 137 30.52 13.40 -14.48
N GLY A 138 30.78 13.92 -13.30
CA GLY A 138 30.77 13.08 -12.09
C GLY A 138 29.42 12.42 -11.83
N CYS A 139 29.31 11.68 -10.74
CA CYS A 139 28.10 10.97 -10.36
C CYS A 139 26.88 11.89 -10.35
N THR A 140 25.77 11.40 -10.88
CA THR A 140 24.48 12.09 -10.84
C THR A 140 23.46 11.17 -10.21
N LYS A 141 22.65 11.69 -9.30
CA LYS A 141 21.53 10.96 -8.70
C LYS A 141 20.25 11.79 -8.78
N TYR A 142 19.13 11.14 -8.87
CA TYR A 142 17.82 11.79 -8.94
C TYR A 142 16.97 11.33 -7.76
N LYS A 143 16.32 12.27 -7.09
CA LYS A 143 15.34 12.00 -6.04
C LYS A 143 14.01 12.58 -6.48
N THR A 144 12.97 11.75 -6.53
CA THR A 144 11.62 12.23 -6.86
C THR A 144 11.16 13.18 -5.76
N ILE A 145 10.67 14.36 -6.16
CA ILE A 145 10.04 15.30 -5.25
C ILE A 145 8.60 14.80 -5.06
N PRO A 146 8.13 14.61 -3.82
CA PRO A 146 6.76 14.25 -3.56
C PRO A 146 5.83 15.33 -4.12
N THR A 147 5.12 15.03 -5.21
CA THR A 147 4.16 15.94 -5.85
C THR A 147 2.74 15.40 -5.77
N ASP A 148 2.58 14.17 -5.30
CA ASP A 148 1.29 13.53 -5.15
C ASP A 148 1.06 13.05 -3.70
N TYR A 149 -0.22 12.85 -3.38
CA TYR A 149 -0.66 12.40 -2.07
C TYR A 149 0.03 11.09 -1.62
N ARG A 150 0.23 10.14 -2.54
CA ARG A 150 0.92 8.87 -2.27
C ARG A 150 2.29 9.05 -1.63
N LEU A 151 3.07 10.02 -2.13
CA LEU A 151 4.45 10.26 -1.68
C LEU A 151 4.53 11.23 -0.48
N SER A 152 3.47 11.99 -0.20
CA SER A 152 3.41 12.92 0.93
C SER A 152 3.12 12.24 2.27
N ILE A 153 2.60 11.00 2.26
CA ILE A 153 2.27 10.25 3.47
C ILE A 153 3.55 9.90 4.26
N ASP A 154 3.62 10.35 5.51
CA ASP A 154 4.71 9.97 6.42
C ASP A 154 4.45 8.59 7.03
N ARG A 155 5.06 7.58 6.45
CA ARG A 155 4.95 6.18 6.89
C ARG A 155 5.85 5.85 8.09
N SER A 156 6.71 6.76 8.49
CA SER A 156 7.59 6.60 9.65
C SER A 156 6.91 6.98 10.95
N CYS A 157 5.88 7.81 10.90
CA CYS A 157 5.17 8.30 12.08
C CYS A 157 4.46 7.18 12.86
N LEU A 158 4.30 7.40 14.15
CA LEU A 158 3.61 6.43 15.04
C LEU A 158 2.13 6.27 14.68
N CYS A 159 1.49 7.33 14.20
CA CYS A 159 0.10 7.29 13.75
C CYS A 159 -0.06 6.27 12.62
N PHE A 160 0.75 6.38 11.56
CA PHE A 160 0.72 5.42 10.45
C PHE A 160 0.92 3.98 10.94
N LYS A 161 1.94 3.74 11.78
CA LYS A 161 2.27 2.40 12.26
C LYS A 161 1.14 1.78 13.10
N ARG A 162 0.53 2.56 13.99
CA ARG A 162 -0.59 2.09 14.84
C ARG A 162 -1.83 1.81 14.02
N THR A 163 -2.22 2.71 13.13
CA THR A 163 -3.38 2.52 12.26
C THR A 163 -3.17 1.35 11.31
N TYR A 164 -1.99 1.26 10.66
CA TYR A 164 -1.67 0.17 9.75
C TYR A 164 -1.70 -1.21 10.44
N ALA A 165 -1.37 -1.29 11.72
CA ALA A 165 -1.42 -2.55 12.48
C ALA A 165 -2.84 -3.14 12.53
N LEU A 166 -3.90 -2.34 12.42
CA LEU A 166 -5.28 -2.80 12.38
C LEU A 166 -5.58 -3.65 11.13
N ARG A 167 -4.72 -3.60 10.08
CA ARG A 167 -4.85 -4.45 8.90
C ARG A 167 -4.84 -5.95 9.24
N THR A 168 -4.27 -6.33 10.36
CA THR A 168 -4.29 -7.73 10.84
C THR A 168 -5.72 -8.28 11.01
N GLU A 169 -6.73 -7.45 11.18
CA GLU A 169 -8.12 -7.89 11.25
C GLU A 169 -8.60 -8.50 9.91
N CYS A 170 -8.14 -7.95 8.80
CA CYS A 170 -8.40 -8.55 7.48
C CYS A 170 -7.76 -9.95 7.36
N GLU A 171 -6.55 -10.13 7.85
CA GLU A 171 -5.86 -11.42 7.87
C GLU A 171 -6.57 -12.43 8.79
N ARG A 172 -7.01 -11.98 9.96
CA ARG A 172 -7.80 -12.77 10.90
C ARG A 172 -9.13 -13.20 10.29
N TYR A 173 -9.80 -12.29 9.58
CA TYR A 173 -11.02 -12.63 8.86
C TYR A 173 -10.75 -13.65 7.75
N ASN A 174 -9.71 -13.45 6.93
CA ASN A 174 -9.30 -14.39 5.90
C ASN A 174 -9.04 -15.79 6.47
N SER A 175 -8.36 -15.88 7.61
CA SER A 175 -8.11 -17.15 8.28
C SER A 175 -9.41 -17.83 8.71
N ARG A 176 -10.37 -17.09 9.28
CA ARG A 176 -11.70 -17.61 9.64
C ARG A 176 -12.48 -18.06 8.42
N PHE A 177 -12.49 -17.25 7.37
CA PHE A 177 -13.16 -17.56 6.10
C PHE A 177 -12.61 -18.85 5.48
N LYS A 178 -11.30 -19.03 5.42
CA LYS A 178 -10.68 -20.27 4.94
C LYS A 178 -11.04 -21.48 5.78
N SER A 179 -11.17 -21.32 7.10
CA SER A 179 -11.55 -22.40 8.01
C SER A 179 -13.00 -22.91 7.80
N THR A 180 -13.83 -22.18 7.04
CA THR A 180 -15.16 -22.65 6.62
C THR A 180 -15.15 -23.57 5.39
N GLY A 181 -13.97 -23.92 4.88
CA GLY A 181 -13.81 -24.78 3.71
C GLY A 181 -13.59 -24.01 2.40
N GLN A 182 -13.53 -22.69 2.45
CA GLN A 182 -13.38 -21.83 1.25
C GLN A 182 -11.94 -21.80 0.69
N GLU A 183 -10.98 -22.45 1.33
CA GLU A 183 -9.60 -22.52 0.83
C GLU A 183 -9.49 -23.36 -0.46
N ARG A 184 -10.34 -24.38 -0.61
CA ARG A 184 -10.42 -25.23 -1.81
C ARG A 184 -11.87 -25.37 -2.23
N LEU A 185 -12.26 -24.62 -3.23
CA LEU A 185 -13.58 -24.76 -3.82
C LEU A 185 -13.61 -25.97 -4.75
N TRP A 186 -14.59 -26.85 -4.57
CA TRP A 186 -14.82 -28.04 -5.39
C TRP A 186 -15.55 -27.73 -6.70
N VAL A 187 -15.86 -26.46 -6.95
CA VAL A 187 -16.57 -25.99 -8.15
C VAL A 187 -15.58 -25.37 -9.14
N ARG A 188 -15.87 -25.57 -10.43
CA ARG A 188 -15.03 -25.06 -11.52
C ARG A 188 -15.60 -23.80 -12.17
N ASN A 189 -16.85 -23.48 -11.91
CA ASN A 189 -17.54 -22.32 -12.48
C ASN A 189 -17.37 -21.11 -11.57
N GLY A 190 -16.98 -19.97 -12.13
CA GLY A 190 -16.76 -18.72 -11.40
C GLY A 190 -18.00 -18.23 -10.64
N THR A 191 -19.19 -18.34 -11.26
CA THR A 191 -20.47 -17.95 -10.61
C THR A 191 -20.74 -18.84 -9.38
N SER A 192 -20.54 -20.15 -9.50
CA SER A 192 -20.72 -21.07 -8.37
C SER A 192 -19.71 -20.79 -7.25
N ALA A 193 -18.47 -20.45 -7.62
CA ALA A 193 -17.45 -20.07 -6.65
C ALA A 193 -17.84 -18.78 -5.91
N ALA A 194 -18.30 -17.76 -6.63
CA ALA A 194 -18.79 -16.51 -6.04
C ALA A 194 -19.96 -16.77 -5.08
N ASN A 195 -20.95 -17.56 -5.50
CA ASN A 195 -22.10 -17.90 -4.65
C ASN A 195 -21.69 -18.60 -3.35
N LEU A 196 -20.75 -19.55 -3.42
CA LEU A 196 -20.23 -20.22 -2.22
C LEU A 196 -19.49 -19.26 -1.28
N ASN A 197 -18.69 -18.37 -1.83
CA ASN A 197 -18.00 -17.34 -1.04
C ASN A 197 -19.03 -16.41 -0.36
N THR A 198 -20.02 -15.94 -1.11
CA THR A 198 -21.09 -15.10 -0.57
C THR A 198 -21.87 -15.80 0.55
N LEU A 199 -22.21 -17.06 0.39
CA LEU A 199 -22.88 -17.84 1.44
C LEU A 199 -22.03 -17.97 2.70
N ALA A 200 -20.72 -18.15 2.56
CA ALA A 200 -19.81 -18.20 3.71
C ALA A 200 -19.73 -16.85 4.44
N HIS A 201 -19.74 -15.73 3.70
CA HIS A 201 -19.80 -14.37 4.29
C HIS A 201 -21.13 -14.12 4.99
N ILE A 202 -22.27 -14.52 4.38
CA ILE A 202 -23.59 -14.44 5.00
C ILE A 202 -23.61 -15.25 6.30
N SER A 203 -23.07 -16.44 6.31
CA SER A 203 -22.99 -17.28 7.52
C SER A 203 -22.18 -16.58 8.64
N ALA A 204 -21.06 -15.94 8.29
CA ALA A 204 -20.27 -15.19 9.27
C ALA A 204 -21.04 -13.98 9.84
N LEU A 205 -21.76 -13.25 8.98
CA LEU A 205 -22.58 -12.11 9.39
C LEU A 205 -23.78 -12.55 10.23
N THR A 206 -24.42 -13.67 9.90
CA THR A 206 -25.53 -14.24 10.69
C THR A 206 -25.08 -14.61 12.09
N VAL A 207 -23.88 -15.23 12.22
CA VAL A 207 -23.30 -15.53 13.52
C VAL A 207 -23.02 -14.25 14.31
N ALA A 208 -22.48 -13.22 13.67
CA ALA A 208 -22.23 -11.94 14.32
C ALA A 208 -23.53 -11.25 14.77
N LEU A 209 -24.56 -11.27 13.94
CA LEU A 209 -25.88 -10.74 14.28
C LEU A 209 -26.51 -11.47 15.47
N ALA A 210 -26.49 -12.80 15.46
CA ALA A 210 -26.99 -13.60 16.58
C ALA A 210 -26.25 -13.28 17.87
N ALA A 211 -24.93 -13.14 17.82
CA ALA A 211 -24.12 -12.79 18.98
C ALA A 211 -24.47 -11.39 19.56
N VAL A 212 -24.71 -10.42 18.69
CA VAL A 212 -25.15 -9.07 19.11
C VAL A 212 -26.53 -9.14 19.78
N LEU A 213 -27.49 -9.86 19.18
CA LEU A 213 -28.83 -10.01 19.73
C LEU A 213 -28.84 -10.72 21.10
N HIS A 214 -27.90 -11.61 21.34
CA HIS A 214 -27.73 -12.31 22.63
C HIS A 214 -26.78 -11.60 23.61
N GLY A 215 -26.33 -10.38 23.30
CA GLY A 215 -25.43 -9.61 24.16
C GLY A 215 -24.02 -10.19 24.29
N SER A 216 -23.60 -11.05 23.37
CA SER A 216 -22.28 -11.66 23.39
C SER A 216 -21.23 -10.72 22.79
N HIS A 217 -20.08 -10.56 23.49
CA HIS A 217 -18.93 -9.82 22.95
C HIS A 217 -18.10 -10.65 21.95
N SER A 218 -18.38 -11.94 21.82
CA SER A 218 -17.62 -12.89 20.98
C SER A 218 -18.21 -13.08 19.57
N TYR A 219 -18.81 -12.06 19.02
CA TYR A 219 -19.54 -12.11 17.73
C TYR A 219 -18.67 -12.40 16.50
N ARG A 220 -17.35 -12.44 16.65
CA ARG A 220 -16.41 -12.70 15.54
C ARG A 220 -16.13 -14.19 15.26
N SER A 221 -16.59 -15.10 16.12
CA SER A 221 -16.26 -16.52 16.01
C SER A 221 -17.42 -17.44 16.42
N ALA A 222 -17.87 -18.28 15.46
CA ALA A 222 -18.87 -19.33 15.71
C ALA A 222 -18.44 -20.34 16.79
N LYS A 223 -17.14 -20.58 16.97
CA LYS A 223 -16.61 -21.48 18.01
C LYS A 223 -16.85 -20.96 19.42
N GLN A 224 -16.91 -19.66 19.60
CA GLN A 224 -17.15 -19.05 20.91
C GLN A 224 -18.65 -19.10 21.28
N LEU A 225 -19.55 -18.95 20.30
CA LEU A 225 -20.98 -19.10 20.53
C LEU A 225 -21.37 -20.51 20.98
N ARG A 226 -20.71 -21.55 20.45
CA ARG A 226 -20.95 -22.95 20.86
C ARG A 226 -20.48 -23.26 22.28
N ARG A 227 -19.62 -22.43 22.89
CA ARG A 227 -19.15 -22.61 24.26
C ARG A 227 -20.02 -21.88 25.28
N SER A 228 -20.88 -20.99 24.83
CA SER A 228 -21.79 -20.17 25.65
C SER A 228 -23.22 -20.70 25.69
N ALA A 229 -23.52 -21.73 24.89
CA ALA A 229 -24.78 -22.46 24.87
C ALA A 229 -24.61 -23.83 25.54
#